data_5cc1b4006d962a8cfa97f08c3a6323b4
#
_entry.id   5cc1b4006d962a8cfa97f08c3a6323b4
#
_cell.length_a   1.000
_cell.length_b   1.000
_cell.length_c   1.000
_cell.angle_alpha   90.00
_cell.angle_beta   90.00
_cell.angle_gamma   90.00
#
_symmetry.space_group_name_H-M   'P 1'
#
loop_
_entity.id
_entity.type
_entity.pdbx_description
1 polymer ?
#
loop_
_entity_poly.entity_id
_entity_poly.type
_entity_poly.pdbx_seq_one_letter_code
_entity_poly.pdbx_strand_id
1 'polypeptide(L)'
;MAKMTTEEAFVKVLQMHGIEHSFGIIGSAFMPISDLFPEAGITFWDVAHETNGGLIADGYTRATGKMSMVIAQNGPGITGLVTPIKTAYWNHTPLLLVTPQAANKTMGQGGFQEVEQMNLFKDMVCYQEEVRDPSRMAEVLNRVIEKAFRGSAPAQINVPRDFWTQVIDIELPPIVRFERQGGGKDAVDSAAKLLSEAKFPVILSGAGVVIGDAIEDCKKLAEKLDAPVCNGYQHNDSFPGSHPLAVGPLGYNGSKAAMELISKADVVLALGTRLNPFSTLPGYGIDYWPKDATIIQVDMNADRIGLTKKVTVGICGDAKMVAQQILQKLSPNAGDNGREDRKNLIHQTKSAWLQTLTSLDHEDDDPGTVWNKEARERDKDRMSPRQAWRAIQDALPEDVIISSDIGNNCAIGNAYPTFEKPRKYLAPGLFGPCGYGFPSILGAKI
;
A
#
# COMPACT_ATOMS: atom_id res chain seq x y z
N MET A 1 29.01 1.40 25.26
CA MET A 1 29.14 2.76 24.72
C MET A 1 30.47 2.85 23.99
N ALA A 2 30.47 3.45 22.81
CA ALA A 2 31.67 3.70 22.00
C ALA A 2 31.73 5.19 21.70
N LYS A 3 32.93 5.75 21.66
CA LYS A 3 33.14 7.14 21.29
C LYS A 3 33.09 7.26 19.78
N MET A 4 32.13 8.00 19.26
CA MET A 4 31.88 8.21 17.84
C MET A 4 31.20 9.54 17.61
N THR A 5 31.12 9.98 16.34
CA THR A 5 30.35 11.17 16.02
C THR A 5 28.86 10.85 15.90
N THR A 6 28.01 11.85 16.04
CA THR A 6 26.55 11.68 15.93
C THR A 6 26.11 11.20 14.57
N GLU A 7 26.75 11.68 13.49
CA GLU A 7 26.52 11.23 12.10
C GLU A 7 26.97 9.79 11.89
N GLU A 8 28.11 9.35 12.46
CA GLU A 8 28.51 7.94 12.43
C GLU A 8 27.47 7.04 13.12
N ALA A 9 26.97 7.46 14.29
CA ALA A 9 25.94 6.73 15.00
C ALA A 9 24.65 6.64 14.19
N PHE A 10 24.24 7.75 13.53
CA PHE A 10 23.07 7.79 12.67
C PHE A 10 23.18 6.78 11.52
N VAL A 11 24.28 6.84 10.78
CA VAL A 11 24.51 5.97 9.62
C VAL A 11 24.63 4.50 10.03
N LYS A 12 25.28 4.18 11.16
CA LYS A 12 25.32 2.81 11.69
C LYS A 12 23.94 2.25 12.01
N VAL A 13 23.03 3.05 12.56
CA VAL A 13 21.63 2.61 12.79
C VAL A 13 20.92 2.34 11.47
N LEU A 14 21.11 3.17 10.43
CA LEU A 14 20.57 2.88 9.09
C LEU A 14 21.08 1.54 8.55
N GLN A 15 22.38 1.27 8.63
CA GLN A 15 22.99 -0.01 8.22
C GLN A 15 22.40 -1.20 8.99
N MET A 16 22.27 -1.08 10.31
CA MET A 16 21.68 -2.13 11.17
C MET A 16 20.26 -2.51 10.73
N HIS A 17 19.47 -1.54 10.24
CA HIS A 17 18.13 -1.77 9.74
C HIS A 17 18.05 -2.14 8.25
N GLY A 18 19.20 -2.23 7.55
CA GLY A 18 19.26 -2.59 6.13
C GLY A 18 18.68 -1.51 5.21
N ILE A 19 18.78 -0.24 5.59
CA ILE A 19 18.38 0.90 4.73
C ILE A 19 19.55 1.17 3.78
N GLU A 20 19.39 0.78 2.52
CA GLU A 20 20.41 0.82 1.48
C GLU A 20 20.22 2.02 0.51
N HIS A 21 19.06 2.66 0.51
CA HIS A 21 18.71 3.73 -0.42
C HIS A 21 18.12 4.95 0.28
N SER A 22 18.59 6.12 -0.13
CA SER A 22 18.10 7.44 0.28
C SER A 22 17.74 8.27 -0.95
N PHE A 23 16.66 9.02 -0.89
CA PHE A 23 16.15 9.84 -1.99
C PHE A 23 15.95 11.29 -1.54
N GLY A 24 16.35 12.24 -2.38
CA GLY A 24 16.19 13.66 -2.08
C GLY A 24 17.14 14.57 -2.83
N ILE A 25 17.41 15.74 -2.25
CA ILE A 25 18.41 16.71 -2.74
C ILE A 25 19.34 17.01 -1.58
N ILE A 26 20.66 16.87 -1.79
CA ILE A 26 21.65 17.16 -0.76
C ILE A 26 21.57 18.61 -0.34
N GLY A 27 21.57 18.83 0.97
CA GLY A 27 21.54 20.15 1.57
C GLY A 27 22.49 20.30 2.76
N SER A 28 22.91 21.53 3.04
CA SER A 28 23.87 21.85 4.09
C SER A 28 23.43 21.44 5.50
N ALA A 29 22.13 21.22 5.71
CA ALA A 29 21.61 20.85 7.01
C ALA A 29 21.85 19.38 7.41
N PHE A 30 22.30 18.53 6.46
CA PHE A 30 22.56 17.10 6.72
C PHE A 30 23.81 16.56 5.98
N MET A 31 24.60 17.44 5.39
CA MET A 31 25.84 17.06 4.68
C MET A 31 26.72 16.06 5.46
N PRO A 32 26.92 16.20 6.79
CA PRO A 32 27.76 15.27 7.55
C PRO A 32 27.32 13.81 7.48
N ILE A 33 26.03 13.51 7.41
CA ILE A 33 25.58 12.11 7.25
C ILE A 33 25.69 11.65 5.80
N SER A 34 25.45 12.52 4.81
CA SER A 34 25.53 12.15 3.39
C SER A 34 26.96 11.82 2.95
N ASP A 35 27.96 12.44 3.56
CA ASP A 35 29.37 12.15 3.29
C ASP A 35 29.77 10.72 3.70
N LEU A 36 29.06 10.12 4.65
CA LEU A 36 29.30 8.76 5.13
C LEU A 36 28.51 7.69 4.34
N PHE A 37 27.54 8.06 3.51
CA PHE A 37 26.70 7.09 2.79
C PHE A 37 27.48 6.12 1.89
N PRO A 38 28.45 6.56 1.07
CA PRO A 38 29.19 5.64 0.20
C PRO A 38 29.91 4.53 0.96
N GLU A 39 30.61 4.87 2.05
CA GLU A 39 31.32 3.90 2.89
C GLU A 39 30.35 2.97 3.65
N ALA A 40 29.15 3.47 3.93
CA ALA A 40 28.10 2.69 4.58
C ALA A 40 27.31 1.78 3.64
N GLY A 41 27.58 1.83 2.32
CA GLY A 41 26.82 1.08 1.32
C GLY A 41 25.42 1.65 1.06
N ILE A 42 25.20 2.92 1.40
CA ILE A 42 23.93 3.62 1.16
C ILE A 42 24.06 4.43 -0.13
N THR A 43 23.20 4.16 -1.10
CA THR A 43 23.14 4.95 -2.34
C THR A 43 22.20 6.13 -2.15
N PHE A 44 22.73 7.35 -2.35
CA PHE A 44 21.91 8.56 -2.42
C PHE A 44 21.48 8.81 -3.87
N TRP A 45 20.17 8.88 -4.09
CA TRP A 45 19.58 9.18 -5.37
C TRP A 45 19.13 10.64 -5.41
N ASP A 46 19.92 11.45 -6.10
CA ASP A 46 19.62 12.86 -6.30
C ASP A 46 18.47 13.04 -7.30
N VAL A 47 17.60 14.01 -7.04
CA VAL A 47 16.40 14.29 -7.83
C VAL A 47 16.29 15.77 -8.17
N ALA A 48 15.56 16.10 -9.25
CA ALA A 48 15.33 17.49 -9.61
C ALA A 48 14.32 18.21 -8.69
N HIS A 49 13.48 17.46 -7.97
CA HIS A 49 12.52 17.98 -7.02
C HIS A 49 12.20 16.94 -5.96
N GLU A 50 12.13 17.32 -4.70
CA GLU A 50 11.98 16.41 -3.55
C GLU A 50 10.70 15.57 -3.62
N THR A 51 9.61 16.11 -4.18
CA THR A 51 8.38 15.37 -4.42
C THR A 51 8.64 14.08 -5.22
N ASN A 52 9.48 14.15 -6.27
CA ASN A 52 9.84 12.98 -7.05
C ASN A 52 10.66 11.99 -6.20
N GLY A 53 11.61 12.48 -5.39
CA GLY A 53 12.38 11.65 -4.47
C GLY A 53 11.49 10.81 -3.54
N GLY A 54 10.49 11.45 -2.95
CA GLY A 54 9.54 10.74 -2.08
C GLY A 54 8.65 9.75 -2.81
N LEU A 55 8.23 10.03 -4.06
CA LEU A 55 7.44 9.09 -4.89
C LEU A 55 8.30 7.93 -5.41
N ILE A 56 9.59 8.16 -5.72
CA ILE A 56 10.55 7.10 -6.04
C ILE A 56 10.72 6.18 -4.84
N ALA A 57 10.88 6.74 -3.63
CA ALA A 57 11.00 5.98 -2.39
C ALA A 57 9.76 5.10 -2.12
N ASP A 58 8.55 5.62 -2.34
CA ASP A 58 7.30 4.85 -2.25
C ASP A 58 7.32 3.67 -3.23
N GLY A 59 7.67 3.93 -4.49
CA GLY A 59 7.77 2.90 -5.53
C GLY A 59 8.79 1.81 -5.19
N TYR A 60 9.99 2.18 -4.77
CA TYR A 60 11.04 1.25 -4.33
C TYR A 60 10.56 0.36 -3.18
N THR A 61 10.03 0.97 -2.13
CA THR A 61 9.61 0.22 -0.94
C THR A 61 8.42 -0.70 -1.24
N ARG A 62 7.46 -0.27 -2.06
CA ARG A 62 6.33 -1.11 -2.47
C ARG A 62 6.76 -2.29 -3.35
N ALA A 63 7.66 -2.06 -4.29
CA ALA A 63 8.15 -3.11 -5.20
C ALA A 63 9.05 -4.14 -4.49
N THR A 64 9.94 -3.68 -3.60
CA THR A 64 10.94 -4.53 -2.96
C THR A 64 10.52 -5.07 -1.58
N GLY A 65 9.64 -4.36 -0.87
CA GLY A 65 9.34 -4.61 0.54
C GLY A 65 10.41 -4.11 1.51
N LYS A 66 11.50 -3.49 1.01
CA LYS A 66 12.57 -2.92 1.84
C LYS A 66 12.26 -1.45 2.16
N MET A 67 12.53 -1.03 3.39
CA MET A 67 12.40 0.38 3.77
C MET A 67 13.48 1.21 3.10
N SER A 68 13.11 2.40 2.65
CA SER A 68 14.03 3.43 2.18
C SER A 68 13.91 4.71 3.01
N MET A 69 14.83 5.63 2.81
CA MET A 69 14.89 6.91 3.47
C MET A 69 14.63 8.05 2.49
N VAL A 70 13.90 9.07 2.92
CA VAL A 70 13.79 10.35 2.22
C VAL A 70 14.32 11.48 3.10
N ILE A 71 15.13 12.33 2.52
CA ILE A 71 15.78 13.44 3.21
C ILE A 71 15.97 14.62 2.25
N ALA A 72 15.81 15.83 2.76
CA ALA A 72 16.01 17.04 1.98
C ALA A 72 16.47 18.20 2.89
N GLN A 73 16.89 19.30 2.29
CA GLN A 73 17.21 20.54 3.01
C GLN A 73 16.02 21.00 3.84
N ASN A 74 16.26 21.49 5.06
CA ASN A 74 15.22 22.09 5.89
C ASN A 74 14.46 23.20 5.16
N GLY A 75 13.22 23.46 5.57
CA GLY A 75 12.36 24.45 4.94
C GLY A 75 11.85 24.02 3.56
N PRO A 76 12.28 24.65 2.45
CA PRO A 76 11.69 24.41 1.13
C PRO A 76 11.83 22.96 0.65
N GLY A 77 12.94 22.28 0.91
CA GLY A 77 13.10 20.88 0.55
C GLY A 77 12.13 19.96 1.31
N ILE A 78 12.01 20.16 2.61
CA ILE A 78 11.08 19.40 3.45
C ILE A 78 9.62 19.66 3.07
N THR A 79 9.24 20.90 2.74
CA THR A 79 7.87 21.20 2.30
C THR A 79 7.54 20.51 0.95
N GLY A 80 8.54 20.28 0.09
CA GLY A 80 8.41 19.50 -1.14
C GLY A 80 8.05 18.03 -0.91
N LEU A 81 8.27 17.50 0.30
CA LEU A 81 7.95 16.10 0.66
C LEU A 81 6.52 15.87 1.18
N VAL A 82 5.70 16.92 1.36
CA VAL A 82 4.34 16.81 1.91
C VAL A 82 3.48 15.81 1.11
N THR A 83 3.37 16.02 -0.19
CA THR A 83 2.57 15.16 -1.07
C THR A 83 3.05 13.70 -1.07
N PRO A 84 4.33 13.38 -1.28
CA PRO A 84 4.77 11.98 -1.31
C PRO A 84 4.67 11.27 0.05
N ILE A 85 4.92 11.96 1.15
CA ILE A 85 4.77 11.35 2.47
C ILE A 85 3.31 11.03 2.78
N LYS A 86 2.37 11.91 2.43
CA LYS A 86 0.94 11.60 2.56
C LYS A 86 0.51 10.46 1.65
N THR A 87 1.07 10.37 0.44
CA THR A 87 0.85 9.26 -0.49
C THR A 87 1.33 7.93 0.13
N ALA A 88 2.56 7.88 0.61
CA ALA A 88 3.12 6.71 1.27
C ALA A 88 2.32 6.30 2.52
N TYR A 89 1.83 7.27 3.31
CA TYR A 89 0.95 7.01 4.45
C TYR A 89 -0.33 6.27 4.04
N TRP A 90 -0.98 6.72 2.96
CA TRP A 90 -2.20 6.09 2.46
C TRP A 90 -1.94 4.77 1.74
N ASN A 91 -0.74 4.58 1.17
CA ASN A 91 -0.30 3.33 0.54
C ASN A 91 0.22 2.29 1.55
N HIS A 92 0.29 2.64 2.84
CA HIS A 92 0.88 1.79 3.89
C HIS A 92 2.33 1.43 3.62
N THR A 93 3.09 2.37 3.06
CA THR A 93 4.50 2.22 2.74
C THR A 93 5.35 2.69 3.92
N PRO A 94 6.12 1.82 4.59
CA PRO A 94 7.04 2.23 5.62
C PRO A 94 8.21 2.99 5.01
N LEU A 95 8.34 4.26 5.35
CA LEU A 95 9.45 5.13 4.93
C LEU A 95 10.05 5.83 6.15
N LEU A 96 11.38 6.01 6.15
CA LEU A 96 12.04 6.90 7.08
C LEU A 96 12.08 8.31 6.50
N LEU A 97 11.33 9.24 7.09
CA LEU A 97 11.39 10.66 6.78
C LEU A 97 12.39 11.33 7.73
N VAL A 98 13.51 11.80 7.18
CA VAL A 98 14.50 12.58 7.92
C VAL A 98 14.30 14.05 7.61
N THR A 99 14.00 14.85 8.63
CA THR A 99 13.80 16.28 8.51
C THR A 99 14.90 17.02 9.29
N PRO A 100 16.00 17.39 8.61
CA PRO A 100 16.98 18.29 9.20
C PRO A 100 16.29 19.62 9.59
N GLN A 101 16.66 20.18 10.73
CA GLN A 101 16.04 21.39 11.26
C GLN A 101 17.09 22.52 11.38
N ALA A 102 16.61 23.77 11.46
CA ALA A 102 17.44 24.89 11.88
C ALA A 102 18.18 24.57 13.19
N ALA A 103 19.31 25.26 13.45
CA ALA A 103 20.09 25.00 14.64
C ALA A 103 19.28 25.22 15.92
N ASN A 104 19.33 24.29 16.84
CA ASN A 104 18.60 24.39 18.13
C ASN A 104 18.90 25.70 18.89
N LYS A 105 20.15 26.17 18.77
CA LYS A 105 20.61 27.42 19.40
C LYS A 105 19.93 28.68 18.86
N THR A 106 19.36 28.65 17.67
CA THR A 106 18.75 29.82 17.00
C THR A 106 17.29 29.61 16.60
N MET A 107 16.71 28.49 17.04
CA MET A 107 15.31 28.20 16.74
C MET A 107 14.38 29.29 17.28
N GLY A 108 13.38 29.69 16.48
CA GLY A 108 12.45 30.75 16.81
C GLY A 108 12.96 32.18 16.57
N GLN A 109 14.18 32.31 16.02
CA GLN A 109 14.76 33.64 15.71
C GLN A 109 14.63 34.02 14.23
N GLY A 110 13.89 33.25 13.43
CA GLY A 110 13.76 33.45 11.99
C GLY A 110 15.04 33.09 11.23
N GLY A 111 15.68 31.98 11.61
CA GLY A 111 16.88 31.45 10.97
C GLY A 111 16.64 31.05 9.51
N PHE A 112 17.73 30.90 8.75
CA PHE A 112 17.67 30.52 7.32
C PHE A 112 16.89 29.22 7.13
N GLN A 113 15.81 29.28 6.33
CA GLN A 113 14.94 28.16 5.99
C GLN A 113 14.29 27.49 7.21
N GLU A 114 14.09 28.21 8.28
CA GLU A 114 13.36 27.72 9.45
C GLU A 114 11.87 27.54 9.13
N VAL A 115 11.31 26.40 9.47
CA VAL A 115 9.88 26.09 9.39
C VAL A 115 9.52 25.06 10.45
N GLU A 116 8.29 25.10 10.95
CA GLU A 116 7.79 24.15 11.93
C GLU A 116 7.48 22.79 11.27
N GLN A 117 8.50 21.91 11.22
CA GLN A 117 8.45 20.65 10.46
C GLN A 117 7.65 19.54 11.15
N MET A 118 7.61 19.53 12.48
CA MET A 118 6.85 18.51 13.22
C MET A 118 5.35 18.67 13.01
N ASN A 119 4.83 19.88 13.07
CA ASN A 119 3.42 20.14 12.82
C ASN A 119 3.02 19.90 11.36
N LEU A 120 3.96 20.13 10.41
CA LEU A 120 3.72 19.94 8.99
C LEU A 120 3.34 18.49 8.65
N PHE A 121 3.95 17.51 9.31
CA PHE A 121 3.73 16.08 9.02
C PHE A 121 2.85 15.35 10.05
N LYS A 122 2.26 16.06 11.00
CA LYS A 122 1.53 15.48 12.14
C LYS A 122 0.47 14.43 11.76
N ASP A 123 -0.25 14.64 10.66
CA ASP A 123 -1.30 13.73 10.18
C ASP A 123 -0.86 12.87 8.97
N MET A 124 0.44 12.88 8.64
CA MET A 124 1.01 12.23 7.47
C MET A 124 1.98 11.11 7.80
N VAL A 125 2.27 10.92 9.06
CA VAL A 125 3.18 9.88 9.58
C VAL A 125 2.52 9.12 10.73
N CYS A 126 2.92 7.86 10.91
CA CYS A 126 2.41 7.05 12.02
C CYS A 126 3.11 7.36 13.35
N TYR A 127 4.29 7.96 13.29
CA TYR A 127 5.08 8.37 14.44
C TYR A 127 6.03 9.51 14.05
N GLN A 128 6.29 10.40 14.99
CA GLN A 128 7.28 11.47 14.80
C GLN A 128 8.01 11.77 16.11
N GLU A 129 9.31 12.02 16.02
CA GLU A 129 10.12 12.40 17.19
C GLU A 129 11.25 13.35 16.78
N GLU A 130 11.50 14.35 17.62
CA GLU A 130 12.62 15.26 17.49
C GLU A 130 13.76 14.83 18.43
N VAL A 131 14.98 14.82 17.90
CA VAL A 131 16.18 14.62 18.72
C VAL A 131 16.41 15.88 19.55
N ARG A 132 16.33 15.74 20.86
CA ARG A 132 16.51 16.85 21.80
C ARG A 132 17.86 16.85 22.53
N ASP A 133 18.57 15.74 22.40
CA ASP A 133 19.90 15.54 22.97
C ASP A 133 20.74 14.71 21.98
N PRO A 134 21.92 15.18 21.56
CA PRO A 134 22.77 14.46 20.61
C PRO A 134 23.12 13.03 21.06
N SER A 135 23.27 12.79 22.37
CA SER A 135 23.57 11.46 22.91
C SER A 135 22.45 10.43 22.67
N ARG A 136 21.24 10.89 22.38
CA ARG A 136 20.07 10.05 22.09
C ARG A 136 19.85 9.81 20.59
N MET A 137 20.73 10.28 19.74
CA MET A 137 20.58 10.19 18.27
C MET A 137 20.25 8.78 17.80
N ALA A 138 21.06 7.80 18.21
CA ALA A 138 20.90 6.40 17.81
C ALA A 138 19.59 5.78 18.38
N GLU A 139 19.26 6.07 19.65
CA GLU A 139 18.06 5.59 20.31
C GLU A 139 16.79 6.09 19.60
N VAL A 140 16.73 7.41 19.33
CA VAL A 140 15.55 8.04 18.70
C VAL A 140 15.39 7.52 17.27
N LEU A 141 16.46 7.46 16.49
CA LEU A 141 16.43 6.95 15.12
C LEU A 141 15.93 5.49 15.07
N ASN A 142 16.49 4.62 15.91
CA ASN A 142 16.07 3.22 15.99
C ASN A 142 14.56 3.12 16.29
N ARG A 143 14.08 3.88 17.26
CA ARG A 143 12.66 3.90 17.63
C ARG A 143 11.75 4.37 16.49
N VAL A 144 12.15 5.42 15.76
CA VAL A 144 11.40 5.95 14.61
C VAL A 144 11.31 4.89 13.50
N ILE A 145 12.43 4.24 13.16
CA ILE A 145 12.45 3.17 12.14
C ILE A 145 11.54 1.99 12.55
N GLU A 146 11.66 1.52 13.79
CA GLU A 146 10.80 0.45 14.29
C GLU A 146 9.30 0.81 14.24
N LYS A 147 8.94 2.06 14.56
CA LYS A 147 7.57 2.55 14.48
C LYS A 147 7.05 2.59 13.04
N ALA A 148 7.89 2.97 12.06
CA ALA A 148 7.52 2.93 10.64
C ALA A 148 7.20 1.50 10.19
N PHE A 149 8.03 0.52 10.55
CA PHE A 149 7.78 -0.89 10.23
C PHE A 149 6.49 -1.41 10.86
N ARG A 150 6.30 -1.19 12.16
CA ARG A 150 5.11 -1.66 12.88
C ARG A 150 3.82 -1.00 12.41
N GLY A 151 3.90 0.29 12.06
CA GLY A 151 2.76 1.06 11.59
C GLY A 151 2.44 0.86 10.11
N SER A 152 3.34 0.18 9.35
CA SER A 152 3.26 0.13 7.88
C SER A 152 2.96 1.51 7.29
N ALA A 153 3.76 2.51 7.65
CA ALA A 153 3.57 3.90 7.24
C ALA A 153 4.84 4.70 7.48
N PRO A 154 5.00 5.89 6.87
CA PRO A 154 6.12 6.77 7.14
C PRO A 154 6.21 7.14 8.61
N ALA A 155 7.44 7.27 9.11
CA ALA A 155 7.73 7.88 10.41
C ALA A 155 8.83 8.93 10.26
N GLN A 156 8.74 10.00 11.06
CA GLN A 156 9.59 11.18 10.98
C GLN A 156 10.57 11.27 12.14
N ILE A 157 11.86 11.47 11.81
CA ILE A 157 12.85 11.97 12.77
C ILE A 157 13.22 13.41 12.40
N ASN A 158 13.12 14.32 13.37
CA ASN A 158 13.54 15.71 13.22
C ASN A 158 14.88 15.93 13.94
N VAL A 159 15.89 16.48 13.22
CA VAL A 159 17.23 16.61 13.75
C VAL A 159 17.75 18.03 13.60
N PRO A 160 17.98 18.78 14.70
CA PRO A 160 18.65 20.06 14.65
C PRO A 160 20.04 19.97 14.03
N ARG A 161 20.36 20.85 13.07
CA ARG A 161 21.62 20.81 12.31
C ARG A 161 22.89 20.96 13.15
N ASP A 162 22.81 21.60 14.31
CA ASP A 162 23.93 21.79 15.23
C ASP A 162 24.21 20.58 16.12
N PHE A 163 23.44 19.49 15.95
CA PHE A 163 23.71 18.22 16.60
C PHE A 163 24.66 17.31 15.82
N TRP A 164 24.90 17.59 14.54
CA TRP A 164 25.89 16.86 13.76
C TRP A 164 27.35 17.19 14.21
N THR A 165 28.29 16.32 13.90
CA THR A 165 29.73 16.44 14.18
C THR A 165 30.12 16.48 15.66
N GLN A 166 29.19 16.18 16.56
CA GLN A 166 29.52 16.08 17.99
C GLN A 166 30.09 14.70 18.32
N VAL A 167 31.29 14.68 18.92
CA VAL A 167 31.94 13.45 19.38
C VAL A 167 31.50 13.14 20.79
N ILE A 168 30.74 12.08 20.96
CA ILE A 168 30.12 11.70 22.24
C ILE A 168 30.21 10.17 22.45
N ASP A 169 29.99 9.74 23.68
CA ASP A 169 29.83 8.33 24.00
C ASP A 169 28.41 7.90 23.68
N ILE A 170 28.25 7.07 22.64
CA ILE A 170 26.96 6.56 22.15
C ILE A 170 26.89 5.05 22.36
N GLU A 171 25.72 4.57 22.74
CA GLU A 171 25.34 3.18 22.70
C GLU A 171 24.40 2.94 21.51
N LEU A 172 24.80 2.00 20.63
CA LEU A 172 23.92 1.58 19.55
C LEU A 172 22.86 0.63 20.10
N PRO A 173 21.57 0.93 19.89
CA PRO A 173 20.48 0.11 20.43
C PRO A 173 20.44 -1.25 19.70
N PRO A 174 20.02 -2.33 20.38
CA PRO A 174 19.78 -3.60 19.72
C PRO A 174 18.55 -3.50 18.80
N ILE A 175 18.58 -4.20 17.66
CA ILE A 175 17.40 -4.35 16.81
C ILE A 175 16.46 -5.37 17.45
N VAL A 176 15.23 -4.96 17.71
CA VAL A 176 14.18 -5.84 18.21
C VAL A 176 13.43 -6.46 17.04
N ARG A 177 13.48 -7.79 16.93
CA ARG A 177 12.65 -8.51 15.96
C ARG A 177 11.26 -8.72 16.55
N PHE A 178 10.24 -8.32 15.79
CA PHE A 178 8.84 -8.50 16.18
C PHE A 178 8.26 -9.68 15.39
N GLU A 179 7.57 -10.55 16.11
CA GLU A 179 6.73 -11.57 15.48
C GLU A 179 5.46 -10.95 14.90
N ARG A 180 5.00 -11.48 13.79
CA ARG A 180 3.72 -11.10 13.20
C ARG A 180 2.57 -11.57 14.10
N GLN A 181 1.60 -10.70 14.34
CA GLN A 181 0.46 -10.99 15.21
C GLN A 181 -0.57 -11.85 14.47
N GLY A 182 -0.98 -12.97 15.07
CA GLY A 182 -1.97 -13.89 14.48
C GLY A 182 -3.44 -13.58 14.84
N GLY A 183 -3.69 -12.50 15.56
CA GLY A 183 -5.03 -12.18 16.07
C GLY A 183 -5.39 -12.96 17.34
N GLY A 184 -6.52 -12.62 17.95
CA GLY A 184 -7.05 -13.28 19.14
C GLY A 184 -7.65 -14.65 18.82
N LYS A 185 -7.39 -15.66 19.63
CA LYS A 185 -7.86 -17.04 19.45
C LYS A 185 -9.38 -17.12 19.20
N ASP A 186 -10.18 -16.46 20.03
CA ASP A 186 -11.65 -16.56 19.96
C ASP A 186 -12.22 -15.92 18.68
N ALA A 187 -11.62 -14.82 18.24
CA ALA A 187 -11.99 -14.17 16.98
C ALA A 187 -11.64 -15.05 15.77
N VAL A 188 -10.47 -15.69 15.78
CA VAL A 188 -10.06 -16.63 14.73
C VAL A 188 -10.95 -17.87 14.73
N ASP A 189 -11.28 -18.44 15.90
CA ASP A 189 -12.20 -19.58 16.02
C ASP A 189 -13.59 -19.23 15.48
N SER A 190 -14.11 -18.06 15.82
CA SER A 190 -15.39 -17.55 15.31
C SER A 190 -15.37 -17.37 13.79
N ALA A 191 -14.30 -16.80 13.24
CA ALA A 191 -14.13 -16.63 11.80
C ALA A 191 -14.10 -17.96 11.06
N ALA A 192 -13.32 -18.93 11.57
CA ALA A 192 -13.22 -20.27 10.97
C ALA A 192 -14.57 -21.00 11.00
N LYS A 193 -15.34 -20.89 12.09
CA LYS A 193 -16.70 -21.45 12.19
C LYS A 193 -17.62 -20.83 11.15
N LEU A 194 -17.71 -19.52 11.08
CA LEU A 194 -18.57 -18.79 10.14
C LEU A 194 -18.26 -19.14 8.69
N LEU A 195 -16.96 -19.19 8.33
CA LEU A 195 -16.51 -19.59 7.00
C LEU A 195 -16.81 -21.06 6.69
N SER A 196 -16.73 -21.93 7.69
CA SER A 196 -17.05 -23.37 7.51
C SER A 196 -18.54 -23.62 7.26
N GLU A 197 -19.39 -22.80 7.82
CA GLU A 197 -20.86 -22.90 7.70
C GLU A 197 -21.43 -22.12 6.50
N ALA A 198 -20.61 -21.26 5.87
CA ALA A 198 -21.03 -20.37 4.79
C ALA A 198 -21.52 -21.14 3.55
N LYS A 199 -22.58 -20.62 2.92
CA LYS A 199 -23.10 -21.11 1.63
C LYS A 199 -22.43 -20.40 0.45
N PHE A 200 -22.17 -19.09 0.61
CA PHE A 200 -21.53 -18.27 -0.40
C PHE A 200 -20.44 -17.37 0.22
N PRO A 201 -19.33 -17.97 0.71
CA PRO A 201 -18.21 -17.19 1.22
C PRO A 201 -17.54 -16.43 0.07
N VAL A 202 -17.13 -15.18 0.33
CA VAL A 202 -16.33 -14.35 -0.59
C VAL A 202 -15.12 -13.81 0.16
N ILE A 203 -13.96 -13.84 -0.48
CA ILE A 203 -12.75 -13.22 0.06
C ILE A 203 -12.54 -11.87 -0.66
N LEU A 204 -12.36 -10.81 0.12
CA LEU A 204 -11.91 -9.51 -0.37
C LEU A 204 -10.44 -9.33 0.03
N SER A 205 -9.53 -9.52 -0.93
CA SER A 205 -8.09 -9.41 -0.77
C SER A 205 -7.61 -7.97 -0.95
N GLY A 206 -6.96 -7.40 0.05
CA GLY A 206 -6.49 -6.01 0.04
C GLY A 206 -4.97 -5.86 0.11
N ALA A 207 -4.51 -4.63 0.32
CA ALA A 207 -3.10 -4.25 0.44
C ALA A 207 -2.33 -5.11 1.47
N GLY A 208 -2.98 -5.44 2.59
CA GLY A 208 -2.35 -6.25 3.65
C GLY A 208 -1.97 -7.66 3.20
N VAL A 209 -2.62 -8.21 2.16
CA VAL A 209 -2.23 -9.50 1.58
C VAL A 209 -0.92 -9.36 0.81
N VAL A 210 -0.74 -8.26 0.05
CA VAL A 210 0.50 -7.96 -0.67
C VAL A 210 1.65 -7.65 0.30
N ILE A 211 1.41 -6.73 1.24
CA ILE A 211 2.41 -6.27 2.22
C ILE A 211 2.86 -7.41 3.15
N GLY A 212 1.90 -8.25 3.57
CA GLY A 212 2.11 -9.37 4.47
C GLY A 212 2.66 -10.63 3.80
N ASP A 213 2.87 -10.63 2.47
CA ASP A 213 3.25 -11.82 1.67
C ASP A 213 2.29 -13.00 1.90
N ALA A 214 0.98 -12.72 1.90
CA ALA A 214 -0.09 -13.65 2.25
C ALA A 214 -0.83 -14.25 1.02
N ILE A 215 -0.30 -14.04 -0.19
CA ILE A 215 -0.97 -14.47 -1.45
C ILE A 215 -1.25 -15.97 -1.44
N GLU A 216 -0.25 -16.80 -1.14
CA GLU A 216 -0.39 -18.25 -1.13
C GLU A 216 -1.35 -18.75 -0.03
N ASP A 217 -1.39 -18.05 1.12
CA ASP A 217 -2.31 -18.38 2.20
C ASP A 217 -3.75 -17.96 1.87
N CYS A 218 -3.93 -16.83 1.20
CA CYS A 218 -5.20 -16.38 0.64
C CYS A 218 -5.71 -17.39 -0.42
N LYS A 219 -4.82 -17.85 -1.31
CA LYS A 219 -5.13 -18.85 -2.34
C LYS A 219 -5.61 -20.15 -1.72
N LYS A 220 -4.87 -20.70 -0.75
CA LYS A 220 -5.28 -21.90 -0.02
C LYS A 220 -6.64 -21.78 0.66
N LEU A 221 -6.92 -20.61 1.26
CA LEU A 221 -8.25 -20.34 1.83
C LEU A 221 -9.34 -20.32 0.75
N ALA A 222 -9.08 -19.64 -0.37
CA ALA A 222 -10.02 -19.57 -1.49
C ALA A 222 -10.33 -20.95 -2.07
N GLU A 223 -9.29 -21.76 -2.30
CA GLU A 223 -9.42 -23.13 -2.81
C GLU A 223 -10.15 -24.05 -1.82
N LYS A 224 -9.84 -23.97 -0.52
CA LYS A 224 -10.52 -24.76 0.52
C LYS A 224 -12.01 -24.45 0.62
N LEU A 225 -12.37 -23.16 0.45
CA LEU A 225 -13.74 -22.69 0.56
C LEU A 225 -14.48 -22.68 -0.78
N ASP A 226 -13.81 -22.91 -1.92
CA ASP A 226 -14.29 -22.59 -3.26
C ASP A 226 -14.86 -21.15 -3.34
N ALA A 227 -14.22 -20.21 -2.66
CA ALA A 227 -14.67 -18.84 -2.52
C ALA A 227 -14.13 -17.95 -3.64
N PRO A 228 -14.95 -17.16 -4.35
CA PRO A 228 -14.44 -16.16 -5.27
C PRO A 228 -13.64 -15.11 -4.51
N VAL A 229 -12.55 -14.61 -5.13
CA VAL A 229 -11.66 -13.62 -4.56
C VAL A 229 -11.78 -12.31 -5.34
N CYS A 230 -12.31 -11.29 -4.65
CA CYS A 230 -12.31 -9.91 -5.13
C CYS A 230 -11.01 -9.23 -4.69
N ASN A 231 -10.42 -8.42 -5.56
CA ASN A 231 -9.30 -7.56 -5.18
C ASN A 231 -9.80 -6.22 -4.63
N GLY A 232 -9.09 -5.63 -3.68
CA GLY A 232 -9.29 -4.25 -3.29
C GLY A 232 -8.95 -3.29 -4.44
N TYR A 233 -9.55 -2.11 -4.46
CA TYR A 233 -9.27 -1.09 -5.47
C TYR A 233 -7.77 -0.78 -5.56
N GLN A 234 -7.20 -0.83 -6.76
CA GLN A 234 -5.77 -0.65 -7.03
C GLN A 234 -4.82 -1.68 -6.38
N HIS A 235 -5.35 -2.86 -6.06
CA HIS A 235 -4.58 -4.00 -5.56
C HIS A 235 -4.85 -5.26 -6.40
N ASN A 236 -4.83 -5.10 -7.73
CA ASN A 236 -5.06 -6.19 -8.67
C ASN A 236 -4.02 -7.31 -8.53
N ASP A 237 -2.88 -7.02 -7.91
CA ASP A 237 -1.80 -7.95 -7.60
C ASP A 237 -1.95 -8.64 -6.23
N SER A 238 -3.09 -8.50 -5.57
CA SER A 238 -3.35 -9.14 -4.27
C SER A 238 -3.87 -10.58 -4.38
N PHE A 239 -4.09 -11.07 -5.60
CA PHE A 239 -4.45 -12.46 -5.88
C PHE A 239 -4.11 -12.79 -7.35
N PRO A 240 -3.62 -14.04 -7.66
CA PRO A 240 -3.26 -14.40 -9.03
C PRO A 240 -4.44 -14.27 -9.99
N GLY A 241 -4.27 -13.47 -11.05
CA GLY A 241 -5.36 -13.11 -11.97
C GLY A 241 -5.85 -14.27 -12.84
N SER A 242 -4.98 -15.22 -13.19
CA SER A 242 -5.32 -16.43 -13.97
C SER A 242 -6.11 -17.45 -13.15
N HIS A 243 -6.11 -17.33 -11.82
CA HIS A 243 -6.77 -18.33 -10.97
C HIS A 243 -8.28 -18.41 -11.23
N PRO A 244 -8.89 -19.61 -11.28
CA PRO A 244 -10.34 -19.77 -11.55
C PRO A 244 -11.23 -18.97 -10.59
N LEU A 245 -10.83 -18.81 -9.34
CA LEU A 245 -11.56 -18.07 -8.32
C LEU A 245 -11.28 -16.55 -8.32
N ALA A 246 -10.33 -16.04 -9.13
CA ALA A 246 -10.10 -14.61 -9.27
C ALA A 246 -11.27 -13.95 -10.03
N VAL A 247 -11.90 -12.94 -9.44
CA VAL A 247 -13.04 -12.25 -10.07
C VAL A 247 -12.80 -10.77 -10.30
N GLY A 248 -11.60 -10.29 -9.98
CA GLY A 248 -11.12 -8.93 -10.24
C GLY A 248 -11.43 -7.93 -9.15
N PRO A 249 -11.08 -6.65 -9.36
CA PRO A 249 -11.15 -5.63 -8.33
C PRO A 249 -12.56 -5.06 -8.13
N LEU A 250 -12.86 -4.67 -6.91
CA LEU A 250 -13.99 -3.83 -6.55
C LEU A 250 -13.69 -2.33 -6.78
N GLY A 251 -14.66 -1.49 -6.49
CA GLY A 251 -14.53 -0.04 -6.51
C GLY A 251 -14.71 0.57 -7.88
N TYR A 252 -14.27 1.81 -8.02
CA TYR A 252 -14.55 2.63 -9.19
C TYR A 252 -14.01 1.99 -10.48
N ASN A 253 -14.90 1.75 -11.44
CA ASN A 253 -14.63 1.05 -12.71
C ASN A 253 -13.93 -0.30 -12.57
N GLY A 254 -14.15 -1.01 -11.47
CA GLY A 254 -13.61 -2.36 -11.27
C GLY A 254 -14.33 -3.44 -12.07
N SER A 255 -14.27 -4.68 -11.57
CA SER A 255 -14.91 -5.84 -12.20
C SER A 255 -16.38 -5.92 -11.84
N LYS A 256 -17.26 -5.92 -12.85
CA LYS A 256 -18.70 -6.17 -12.66
C LYS A 256 -18.92 -7.58 -12.07
N ALA A 257 -18.13 -8.56 -12.47
CA ALA A 257 -18.21 -9.91 -11.90
C ALA A 257 -17.91 -9.93 -10.40
N ALA A 258 -16.90 -9.19 -9.94
CA ALA A 258 -16.62 -9.06 -8.52
C ALA A 258 -17.81 -8.44 -7.76
N MET A 259 -18.41 -7.39 -8.32
CA MET A 259 -19.58 -6.72 -7.72
C MET A 259 -20.81 -7.63 -7.64
N GLU A 260 -21.11 -8.37 -8.70
CA GLU A 260 -22.24 -9.30 -8.75
C GLU A 260 -22.05 -10.48 -7.80
N LEU A 261 -20.84 -11.02 -7.67
CA LEU A 261 -20.57 -12.15 -6.80
C LEU A 261 -20.55 -11.76 -5.32
N ILE A 262 -19.89 -10.64 -4.97
CA ILE A 262 -19.88 -10.21 -3.56
C ILE A 262 -21.29 -9.83 -3.07
N SER A 263 -22.16 -9.33 -3.95
CA SER A 263 -23.54 -9.01 -3.56
C SER A 263 -24.36 -10.22 -3.11
N LYS A 264 -23.92 -11.43 -3.43
CA LYS A 264 -24.56 -12.71 -3.06
C LYS A 264 -23.94 -13.36 -1.83
N ALA A 265 -22.89 -12.75 -1.26
CA ALA A 265 -22.18 -13.30 -0.12
C ALA A 265 -23.10 -13.38 1.12
N ASP A 266 -23.05 -14.51 1.81
CA ASP A 266 -23.54 -14.64 3.19
C ASP A 266 -22.42 -14.39 4.23
N VAL A 267 -21.15 -14.65 3.83
CA VAL A 267 -19.96 -14.34 4.62
C VAL A 267 -18.91 -13.67 3.74
N VAL A 268 -18.39 -12.53 4.17
CA VAL A 268 -17.27 -11.85 3.52
C VAL A 268 -16.04 -11.89 4.45
N LEU A 269 -14.95 -12.49 3.98
CA LEU A 269 -13.65 -12.36 4.62
C LEU A 269 -12.89 -11.20 3.98
N ALA A 270 -12.87 -10.05 4.64
CA ALA A 270 -12.11 -8.87 4.27
C ALA A 270 -10.67 -9.00 4.81
N LEU A 271 -9.77 -9.57 4.02
CA LEU A 271 -8.42 -9.93 4.42
C LEU A 271 -7.44 -8.82 4.06
N GLY A 272 -6.85 -8.17 5.07
CA GLY A 272 -5.87 -7.11 4.88
C GLY A 272 -6.42 -5.88 4.16
N THR A 273 -7.67 -5.51 4.42
CA THR A 273 -8.33 -4.35 3.81
C THR A 273 -9.12 -3.57 4.85
N ARG A 274 -8.97 -2.25 4.82
CA ARG A 274 -9.70 -1.31 5.70
C ARG A 274 -11.13 -1.01 5.24
N LEU A 275 -11.60 -1.65 4.17
CA LEU A 275 -12.95 -1.47 3.61
C LEU A 275 -13.27 0.00 3.28
N ASN A 276 -12.31 0.71 2.71
CA ASN A 276 -12.42 2.12 2.39
C ASN A 276 -13.69 2.44 1.57
N PRO A 277 -14.40 3.55 1.84
CA PRO A 277 -15.61 3.91 1.11
C PRO A 277 -15.40 4.02 -0.40
N PHE A 278 -14.28 4.58 -0.86
CA PHE A 278 -13.97 4.68 -2.29
C PHE A 278 -13.74 3.30 -2.94
N SER A 279 -13.09 2.39 -2.22
CA SER A 279 -12.84 1.02 -2.69
C SER A 279 -14.10 0.15 -2.72
N THR A 280 -15.19 0.61 -2.15
CA THR A 280 -16.48 -0.08 -2.12
C THR A 280 -17.60 0.74 -2.74
N LEU A 281 -17.27 1.71 -3.62
CA LEU A 281 -18.26 2.50 -4.35
C LEU A 281 -19.10 1.60 -5.27
N PRO A 282 -20.42 1.80 -5.34
CA PRO A 282 -21.28 1.17 -6.34
C PRO A 282 -20.76 1.41 -7.76
N GLY A 283 -20.92 0.43 -8.64
CA GLY A 283 -20.53 0.52 -10.03
C GLY A 283 -21.54 -0.17 -10.94
N TYR A 284 -21.59 0.23 -12.20
CA TYR A 284 -22.48 -0.35 -13.21
C TYR A 284 -23.97 -0.41 -12.79
N GLY A 285 -24.42 0.58 -11.99
CA GLY A 285 -25.79 0.59 -11.46
C GLY A 285 -26.07 -0.42 -10.35
N ILE A 286 -25.05 -1.10 -9.81
CA ILE A 286 -25.19 -2.14 -8.80
C ILE A 286 -24.77 -1.59 -7.43
N ASP A 287 -25.70 -1.54 -6.45
CA ASP A 287 -25.39 -1.39 -5.02
C ASP A 287 -25.01 -2.77 -4.48
N TYR A 288 -23.75 -3.14 -4.68
CA TYR A 288 -23.29 -4.52 -4.52
C TYR A 288 -22.87 -4.91 -3.10
N TRP A 289 -22.77 -3.96 -2.17
CA TRP A 289 -22.32 -4.33 -0.83
C TRP A 289 -23.37 -5.17 -0.11
N PRO A 290 -23.05 -6.41 0.33
CA PRO A 290 -24.03 -7.31 0.90
C PRO A 290 -24.44 -6.86 2.31
N LYS A 291 -25.65 -6.30 2.45
CA LYS A 291 -26.11 -5.66 3.70
C LYS A 291 -26.39 -6.66 4.82
N ASP A 292 -26.76 -7.89 4.45
CA ASP A 292 -27.13 -8.96 5.38
C ASP A 292 -26.00 -9.97 5.62
N ALA A 293 -24.86 -9.81 4.94
CA ALA A 293 -23.73 -10.70 5.09
C ALA A 293 -23.01 -10.51 6.42
N THR A 294 -22.49 -11.60 6.94
CA THR A 294 -21.54 -11.59 8.05
C THR A 294 -20.18 -11.12 7.55
N ILE A 295 -19.66 -10.03 8.09
CA ILE A 295 -18.36 -9.47 7.71
C ILE A 295 -17.30 -9.85 8.75
N ILE A 296 -16.25 -10.53 8.28
CA ILE A 296 -15.02 -10.80 9.04
C ILE A 296 -13.97 -9.86 8.49
N GLN A 297 -13.42 -8.96 9.31
CA GLN A 297 -12.39 -8.02 8.88
C GLN A 297 -11.07 -8.29 9.59
N VAL A 298 -10.01 -8.43 8.81
CA VAL A 298 -8.63 -8.61 9.27
C VAL A 298 -7.82 -7.37 8.90
N ASP A 299 -7.29 -6.67 9.88
CA ASP A 299 -6.39 -5.52 9.70
C ASP A 299 -5.35 -5.49 10.82
N MET A 300 -4.13 -5.03 10.55
CA MET A 300 -3.10 -4.86 11.56
C MET A 300 -3.39 -3.68 12.51
N ASN A 301 -4.19 -2.72 12.08
CA ASN A 301 -4.59 -1.57 12.87
C ASN A 301 -6.03 -1.72 13.38
N ALA A 302 -6.16 -1.89 14.69
CA ALA A 302 -7.46 -2.05 15.35
C ALA A 302 -8.43 -0.88 15.10
N ASP A 303 -7.92 0.34 14.95
CA ASP A 303 -8.74 1.54 14.72
C ASP A 303 -9.44 1.54 13.35
N ARG A 304 -9.05 0.67 12.44
CA ARG A 304 -9.65 0.52 11.11
C ARG A 304 -10.74 -0.54 11.05
N ILE A 305 -10.78 -1.43 12.05
CA ILE A 305 -11.76 -2.50 12.11
C ILE A 305 -13.14 -1.92 12.47
N GLY A 306 -14.13 -2.15 11.62
CA GLY A 306 -15.48 -1.62 11.81
C GLY A 306 -15.65 -0.12 11.52
N LEU A 307 -14.61 0.56 11.04
CA LEU A 307 -14.64 2.02 10.82
C LEU A 307 -15.66 2.44 9.75
N THR A 308 -15.82 1.66 8.68
CA THR A 308 -16.60 2.05 7.50
C THR A 308 -17.76 1.12 7.20
N LYS A 309 -17.71 -0.10 7.65
CA LYS A 309 -18.74 -1.12 7.45
C LYS A 309 -19.06 -1.80 8.78
N LYS A 310 -20.29 -2.27 8.92
CA LYS A 310 -20.67 -3.10 10.07
C LYS A 310 -19.89 -4.42 10.00
N VAL A 311 -19.08 -4.71 11.02
CA VAL A 311 -18.25 -5.90 11.11
C VAL A 311 -18.79 -6.80 12.22
N THR A 312 -18.87 -8.10 11.94
CA THR A 312 -19.33 -9.11 12.91
C THR A 312 -18.14 -9.67 13.72
N VAL A 313 -17.04 -9.96 13.02
CA VAL A 313 -15.79 -10.45 13.64
C VAL A 313 -14.63 -9.58 13.19
N GLY A 314 -14.04 -8.85 14.14
CA GLY A 314 -12.82 -8.07 13.92
C GLY A 314 -11.59 -8.83 14.40
N ILE A 315 -10.58 -8.97 13.57
CA ILE A 315 -9.31 -9.63 13.91
C ILE A 315 -8.17 -8.63 13.71
N CYS A 316 -7.58 -8.17 14.80
CA CYS A 316 -6.37 -7.35 14.74
C CYS A 316 -5.16 -8.27 14.57
N GLY A 317 -4.62 -8.34 13.34
CA GLY A 317 -3.51 -9.25 13.03
C GLY A 317 -3.00 -9.12 11.61
N ASP A 318 -1.84 -9.74 11.38
CA ASP A 318 -1.20 -9.86 10.07
C ASP A 318 -2.01 -10.79 9.17
N ALA A 319 -2.23 -10.39 7.92
CA ALA A 319 -3.08 -11.12 6.97
C ALA A 319 -2.60 -12.57 6.75
N LYS A 320 -1.28 -12.80 6.70
CA LYS A 320 -0.68 -14.14 6.53
C LYS A 320 -0.93 -15.03 7.73
N MET A 321 -0.60 -14.53 8.91
CA MET A 321 -0.74 -15.31 10.15
C MET A 321 -2.20 -15.64 10.44
N VAL A 322 -3.10 -14.68 10.24
CA VAL A 322 -4.54 -14.90 10.44
C VAL A 322 -5.09 -15.89 9.40
N ALA A 323 -4.71 -15.76 8.12
CA ALA A 323 -5.12 -16.69 7.08
C ALA A 323 -4.69 -18.14 7.38
N GLN A 324 -3.45 -18.32 7.82
CA GLN A 324 -2.93 -19.65 8.22
C GLN A 324 -3.69 -20.22 9.41
N GLN A 325 -3.97 -19.42 10.43
CA GLN A 325 -4.71 -19.88 11.60
C GLN A 325 -6.16 -20.23 11.27
N ILE A 326 -6.85 -19.42 10.46
CA ILE A 326 -8.19 -19.73 9.98
C ILE A 326 -8.17 -21.04 9.21
N LEU A 327 -7.24 -21.21 8.25
CA LEU A 327 -7.11 -22.43 7.43
C LEU A 327 -6.95 -23.70 8.28
N GLN A 328 -6.14 -23.64 9.35
CA GLN A 328 -5.94 -24.74 10.28
C GLN A 328 -7.20 -25.12 11.06
N LYS A 329 -8.12 -24.19 11.25
CA LYS A 329 -9.35 -24.32 12.07
C LYS A 329 -10.62 -24.55 11.26
N LEU A 330 -10.55 -24.44 9.90
CA LEU A 330 -11.68 -24.76 9.05
C LEU A 330 -12.09 -26.23 9.22
N SER A 331 -13.40 -26.47 9.21
CA SER A 331 -13.92 -27.84 9.24
C SER A 331 -13.47 -28.63 7.99
N PRO A 332 -13.37 -29.95 8.07
CA PRO A 332 -13.05 -30.78 6.90
C PRO A 332 -13.96 -30.52 5.70
N ASN A 333 -15.24 -30.24 5.95
CA ASN A 333 -16.29 -30.00 4.94
C ASN A 333 -16.50 -28.52 4.64
N ALA A 334 -15.60 -27.62 5.08
CA ALA A 334 -15.67 -26.21 4.75
C ALA A 334 -15.65 -26.03 3.22
N GLY A 335 -16.57 -25.22 2.72
CA GLY A 335 -16.74 -24.97 1.29
C GLY A 335 -17.66 -25.96 0.56
N ASP A 336 -18.08 -27.08 1.17
CA ASP A 336 -18.93 -28.08 0.50
C ASP A 336 -20.37 -27.59 0.32
N ASN A 337 -20.85 -26.76 1.24
CA ASN A 337 -22.20 -26.21 1.19
C ASN A 337 -22.41 -25.30 -0.05
N GLY A 338 -23.28 -25.71 -0.98
CA GLY A 338 -23.56 -24.98 -2.22
C GLY A 338 -22.40 -24.93 -3.23
N ARG A 339 -21.41 -25.82 -3.12
CA ARG A 339 -20.17 -25.83 -3.92
C ARG A 339 -20.41 -25.78 -5.43
N GLU A 340 -21.22 -26.70 -5.95
CA GLU A 340 -21.44 -26.81 -7.40
C GLU A 340 -22.17 -25.59 -7.97
N ASP A 341 -23.23 -25.14 -7.28
CA ASP A 341 -23.97 -23.93 -7.69
C ASP A 341 -23.07 -22.70 -7.67
N ARG A 342 -22.20 -22.59 -6.65
CA ARG A 342 -21.23 -21.49 -6.51
C ARG A 342 -20.20 -21.52 -7.63
N LYS A 343 -19.60 -22.67 -7.95
CA LYS A 343 -18.63 -22.82 -9.06
C LYS A 343 -19.25 -22.43 -10.39
N ASN A 344 -20.47 -22.95 -10.67
CA ASN A 344 -21.18 -22.62 -11.89
C ASN A 344 -21.49 -21.13 -11.99
N LEU A 345 -21.92 -20.51 -10.90
CA LEU A 345 -22.22 -19.08 -10.87
C LEU A 345 -20.94 -18.24 -11.08
N ILE A 346 -19.81 -18.59 -10.43
CA ILE A 346 -18.54 -17.90 -10.62
C ILE A 346 -18.14 -17.97 -12.09
N HIS A 347 -18.16 -19.15 -12.69
CA HIS A 347 -17.79 -19.34 -14.09
C HIS A 347 -18.66 -18.52 -15.04
N GLN A 348 -19.99 -18.60 -14.88
CA GLN A 348 -20.96 -17.86 -15.71
C GLN A 348 -20.75 -16.34 -15.59
N THR A 349 -20.61 -15.83 -14.34
CA THR A 349 -20.47 -14.40 -14.08
C THR A 349 -19.15 -13.86 -14.62
N LYS A 350 -18.05 -14.61 -14.48
CA LYS A 350 -16.73 -14.24 -15.08
C LYS A 350 -16.83 -14.21 -16.61
N SER A 351 -17.43 -15.22 -17.22
CA SER A 351 -17.55 -15.30 -18.69
C SER A 351 -18.40 -14.15 -19.24
N ALA A 352 -19.50 -13.83 -18.59
CA ALA A 352 -20.35 -12.70 -18.95
C ALA A 352 -19.62 -11.35 -18.79
N TRP A 353 -18.80 -11.19 -17.74
CA TRP A 353 -18.01 -9.99 -17.55
C TRP A 353 -16.93 -9.83 -18.63
N LEU A 354 -16.22 -10.90 -18.97
CA LEU A 354 -15.20 -10.85 -20.03
C LEU A 354 -15.82 -10.47 -21.38
N GLN A 355 -17.01 -11.00 -21.70
CA GLN A 355 -17.76 -10.60 -22.89
C GLN A 355 -18.15 -9.11 -22.84
N THR A 356 -18.68 -8.65 -21.71
CA THR A 356 -19.02 -7.24 -21.51
C THR A 356 -17.79 -6.35 -21.63
N LEU A 357 -16.65 -6.72 -21.03
CA LEU A 357 -15.43 -5.94 -21.09
C LEU A 357 -14.91 -5.84 -22.54
N THR A 358 -14.98 -6.95 -23.29
CA THR A 358 -14.61 -6.95 -24.72
C THR A 358 -15.55 -6.06 -25.55
N SER A 359 -16.84 -6.08 -25.27
CA SER A 359 -17.82 -5.21 -25.90
C SER A 359 -17.50 -3.73 -25.61
N LEU A 360 -17.25 -3.38 -24.35
CA LEU A 360 -16.84 -2.02 -23.97
C LEU A 360 -15.54 -1.54 -24.62
N ASP A 361 -14.65 -2.45 -25.04
CA ASP A 361 -13.42 -2.08 -25.77
C ASP A 361 -13.74 -1.59 -27.20
N HIS A 362 -14.83 -2.07 -27.79
CA HIS A 362 -15.21 -1.85 -29.19
C HIS A 362 -16.42 -0.94 -29.37
N GLU A 363 -17.20 -0.69 -28.32
CA GLU A 363 -18.44 0.06 -28.44
C GLU A 363 -18.28 1.56 -28.20
N ASP A 364 -18.92 2.30 -29.11
CA ASP A 364 -19.22 3.72 -28.93
C ASP A 364 -20.25 3.97 -27.79
N ASP A 365 -20.77 2.94 -27.17
CA ASP A 365 -21.92 2.95 -26.27
C ASP A 365 -21.59 2.71 -24.79
N ASP A 366 -20.39 3.02 -24.31
CA ASP A 366 -20.14 3.08 -22.87
C ASP A 366 -21.09 4.12 -22.24
N PRO A 367 -22.05 3.70 -21.40
CA PRO A 367 -23.02 4.62 -20.77
C PRO A 367 -22.34 5.70 -19.89
N GLY A 368 -21.07 5.50 -19.51
CA GLY A 368 -20.25 6.52 -18.86
C GLY A 368 -19.67 7.57 -19.80
N THR A 369 -19.70 7.36 -21.12
CA THR A 369 -19.18 8.28 -22.16
C THR A 369 -20.27 9.09 -22.85
N VAL A 370 -21.45 9.25 -22.26
CA VAL A 370 -22.54 10.11 -22.79
C VAL A 370 -22.16 11.60 -22.90
N TRP A 371 -20.87 11.88 -22.92
CA TRP A 371 -20.32 13.23 -22.91
C TRP A 371 -20.36 13.85 -24.28
N ASN A 372 -21.13 13.71 -25.15
CA ASN A 372 -21.16 14.52 -26.34
C ASN A 372 -20.98 13.70 -27.65
N LYS A 373 -22.07 13.60 -28.40
CA LYS A 373 -22.02 13.05 -29.77
C LYS A 373 -20.97 13.72 -30.65
N GLU A 374 -20.73 15.02 -30.44
CA GLU A 374 -19.71 15.78 -31.16
C GLU A 374 -18.28 15.35 -30.84
N ALA A 375 -17.99 14.99 -29.59
CA ALA A 375 -16.68 14.47 -29.21
C ALA A 375 -16.44 13.09 -29.79
N ARG A 376 -17.45 12.23 -29.86
CA ARG A 376 -17.38 10.91 -30.49
C ARG A 376 -17.06 11.00 -31.98
N GLU A 377 -17.75 11.87 -32.70
CA GLU A 377 -17.49 12.07 -34.13
C GLU A 377 -16.11 12.65 -34.37
N ARG A 378 -15.66 13.58 -33.55
CA ARG A 378 -14.29 14.16 -33.62
C ARG A 378 -13.21 13.11 -33.38
N ASP A 379 -13.42 12.19 -32.46
CA ASP A 379 -12.42 11.26 -31.93
C ASP A 379 -12.63 9.82 -32.49
N LYS A 380 -13.50 9.60 -33.48
CA LYS A 380 -13.84 8.29 -34.02
C LYS A 380 -12.65 7.50 -34.56
N ASP A 381 -11.59 8.19 -35.02
CA ASP A 381 -10.36 7.59 -35.52
C ASP A 381 -9.28 7.43 -34.43
N ARG A 382 -9.61 7.70 -33.15
CA ARG A 382 -8.70 7.57 -32.04
C ARG A 382 -9.00 6.32 -31.22
N MET A 383 -7.94 5.72 -30.68
CA MET A 383 -8.05 4.61 -29.74
C MET A 383 -8.74 5.09 -28.44
N SER A 384 -9.75 4.36 -27.98
CA SER A 384 -10.37 4.63 -26.69
C SER A 384 -9.42 4.27 -25.54
N PRO A 385 -9.58 4.84 -24.34
CA PRO A 385 -8.79 4.43 -23.16
C PRO A 385 -8.91 2.93 -22.84
N ARG A 386 -10.05 2.31 -23.12
CA ARG A 386 -10.27 0.87 -22.90
C ARG A 386 -9.49 0.04 -23.92
N GLN A 387 -9.56 0.41 -25.20
CA GLN A 387 -8.75 -0.21 -26.27
C GLN A 387 -7.25 -0.09 -25.97
N ALA A 388 -6.80 1.08 -25.49
CA ALA A 388 -5.40 1.29 -25.10
C ALA A 388 -4.99 0.34 -23.95
N TRP A 389 -5.81 0.21 -22.90
CA TRP A 389 -5.53 -0.71 -21.80
C TRP A 389 -5.52 -2.17 -22.25
N ARG A 390 -6.45 -2.57 -23.13
CA ARG A 390 -6.46 -3.92 -23.72
C ARG A 390 -5.16 -4.20 -24.48
N ALA A 391 -4.77 -3.30 -25.36
CA ALA A 391 -3.54 -3.43 -26.15
C ALA A 391 -2.28 -3.47 -25.25
N ILE A 392 -2.25 -2.67 -24.20
CA ILE A 392 -1.18 -2.71 -23.19
C ILE A 392 -1.15 -4.07 -22.50
N GLN A 393 -2.29 -4.54 -21.98
CA GLN A 393 -2.39 -5.83 -21.29
C GLN A 393 -1.92 -7.00 -22.18
N ASP A 394 -2.31 -6.99 -23.44
CA ASP A 394 -1.97 -8.06 -24.41
C ASP A 394 -0.49 -8.03 -24.83
N ALA A 395 0.16 -6.86 -24.77
CA ALA A 395 1.55 -6.67 -25.18
C ALA A 395 2.57 -6.84 -24.04
N LEU A 396 2.16 -6.71 -22.79
CA LEU A 396 3.07 -6.71 -21.66
C LEU A 396 3.51 -8.13 -21.26
N PRO A 397 4.78 -8.31 -20.84
CA PRO A 397 5.24 -9.57 -20.28
C PRO A 397 4.47 -9.94 -18.99
N GLU A 398 4.35 -11.23 -18.73
CA GLU A 398 3.66 -11.76 -17.52
C GLU A 398 4.25 -11.24 -16.21
N ASP A 399 5.59 -11.05 -16.15
CA ASP A 399 6.29 -10.61 -14.92
C ASP A 399 6.63 -9.10 -14.95
N VAL A 400 5.73 -8.27 -15.47
CA VAL A 400 5.91 -6.82 -15.55
C VAL A 400 5.48 -6.14 -14.24
N ILE A 401 6.16 -5.03 -13.88
CA ILE A 401 5.66 -4.07 -12.91
C ILE A 401 5.00 -2.92 -13.67
N ILE A 402 3.74 -2.64 -13.35
CA ILE A 402 2.99 -1.53 -13.92
C ILE A 402 2.87 -0.43 -12.88
N SER A 403 3.23 0.78 -13.26
CA SER A 403 2.90 1.97 -12.48
C SER A 403 1.85 2.80 -13.23
N SER A 404 0.79 3.17 -12.53
CA SER A 404 -0.28 4.01 -13.07
C SER A 404 -0.29 5.37 -12.40
N ASP A 405 -0.58 6.41 -13.15
CA ASP A 405 -0.89 7.73 -12.58
C ASP A 405 -2.38 7.80 -12.21
N ILE A 406 -2.80 8.86 -11.53
CA ILE A 406 -4.20 9.10 -11.19
C ILE A 406 -4.99 9.62 -12.41
N GLY A 407 -6.31 9.61 -12.33
CA GLY A 407 -7.23 10.08 -13.36
C GLY A 407 -7.92 8.96 -14.11
N ASN A 408 -8.39 9.23 -15.31
CA ASN A 408 -9.16 8.25 -16.10
C ASN A 408 -8.35 7.00 -16.46
N ASN A 409 -7.05 7.12 -16.69
CA ASN A 409 -6.17 5.99 -16.95
C ASN A 409 -6.16 4.98 -15.79
N CYS A 410 -6.05 5.47 -14.56
CA CYS A 410 -6.10 4.63 -13.36
C CYS A 410 -7.52 4.05 -13.13
N ALA A 411 -8.53 4.89 -13.27
CA ALA A 411 -9.93 4.50 -13.04
C ALA A 411 -10.39 3.42 -14.03
N ILE A 412 -10.17 3.64 -15.32
CA ILE A 412 -10.52 2.69 -16.38
C ILE A 412 -9.60 1.47 -16.31
N GLY A 413 -8.30 1.72 -16.06
CA GLY A 413 -7.29 0.67 -15.90
C GLY A 413 -7.56 -0.29 -14.75
N ASN A 414 -8.35 0.09 -13.75
CA ASN A 414 -8.65 -0.82 -12.63
C ASN A 414 -9.25 -2.16 -13.09
N ALA A 415 -9.96 -2.22 -14.20
CA ALA A 415 -10.59 -3.43 -14.71
C ALA A 415 -9.68 -4.33 -15.58
N TYR A 416 -8.50 -3.86 -15.99
CA TYR A 416 -7.70 -4.53 -17.03
C TYR A 416 -6.47 -5.28 -16.50
N PRO A 417 -5.48 -4.65 -15.81
CA PRO A 417 -4.26 -5.35 -15.45
C PRO A 417 -4.52 -6.49 -14.48
N THR A 418 -3.99 -7.64 -14.83
CA THR A 418 -3.95 -8.82 -13.98
C THR A 418 -2.50 -9.21 -13.69
N PHE A 419 -2.24 -9.74 -12.54
CA PHE A 419 -0.88 -10.09 -12.09
C PHE A 419 -0.89 -11.49 -11.47
N GLU A 420 0.19 -12.24 -11.69
CA GLU A 420 0.37 -13.56 -11.09
C GLU A 420 1.18 -13.48 -9.79
N LYS A 421 1.91 -12.39 -9.58
CA LYS A 421 2.77 -12.16 -8.42
C LYS A 421 2.41 -10.87 -7.70
N PRO A 422 2.66 -10.80 -6.38
CA PRO A 422 2.48 -9.56 -5.61
C PRO A 422 3.52 -8.49 -5.97
N ARG A 423 3.28 -7.26 -5.56
CA ARG A 423 4.18 -6.11 -5.71
C ARG A 423 4.43 -5.72 -7.18
N LYS A 424 3.45 -5.97 -8.03
CA LYS A 424 3.52 -5.70 -9.46
C LYS A 424 2.68 -4.51 -9.90
N TYR A 425 1.81 -3.98 -9.03
CA TYR A 425 0.96 -2.84 -9.34
C TYR A 425 1.23 -1.66 -8.42
N LEU A 426 1.79 -0.59 -8.98
CA LEU A 426 2.08 0.68 -8.32
C LEU A 426 1.06 1.73 -8.74
N ALA A 427 -0.02 1.83 -8.02
CA ALA A 427 -1.01 2.89 -8.23
C ALA A 427 -0.91 3.94 -7.11
N PRO A 428 -1.31 5.19 -7.35
CA PRO A 428 -1.10 6.30 -6.41
C PRO A 428 -1.94 6.19 -5.13
N GLY A 429 -2.78 5.19 -5.03
CA GLY A 429 -3.63 4.96 -3.87
C GLY A 429 -4.73 6.00 -3.73
N LEU A 430 -5.23 6.14 -2.51
CA LEU A 430 -6.38 6.99 -2.23
C LEU A 430 -6.03 8.49 -2.07
N PHE A 431 -4.76 8.80 -1.85
CA PHE A 431 -4.34 10.21 -1.85
C PHE A 431 -4.27 10.74 -3.29
N GLY A 432 -3.86 9.90 -4.24
CA GLY A 432 -4.01 10.12 -5.66
C GLY A 432 -3.30 11.37 -6.21
N PRO A 433 -2.01 11.60 -5.96
CA PRO A 433 -1.32 12.72 -6.56
C PRO A 433 -1.10 12.52 -8.06
N CYS A 434 -1.34 13.55 -8.86
CA CYS A 434 -0.88 13.59 -10.25
C CYS A 434 0.65 13.58 -10.30
N GLY A 435 1.21 12.87 -11.30
CA GLY A 435 2.65 12.73 -11.48
C GLY A 435 3.26 11.58 -10.67
N TYR A 436 2.46 10.66 -10.12
CA TYR A 436 2.93 9.49 -9.37
C TYR A 436 3.58 8.43 -10.27
N GLY A 437 2.99 8.17 -11.43
CA GLY A 437 3.31 6.99 -12.24
C GLY A 437 4.77 6.89 -12.64
N PHE A 438 5.36 7.98 -13.13
CA PHE A 438 6.74 7.97 -13.61
C PHE A 438 7.78 7.86 -12.48
N PRO A 439 7.76 8.65 -11.41
CA PRO A 439 8.74 8.49 -10.34
C PRO A 439 8.62 7.15 -9.61
N SER A 440 7.43 6.64 -9.38
CA SER A 440 7.28 5.36 -8.67
C SER A 440 7.84 4.16 -9.47
N ILE A 441 7.72 4.17 -10.81
CA ILE A 441 8.33 3.10 -11.63
C ILE A 441 9.86 3.20 -11.66
N LEU A 442 10.45 4.39 -11.53
CA LEU A 442 11.88 4.53 -11.34
C LEU A 442 12.34 3.86 -10.05
N GLY A 443 11.58 4.04 -8.96
CA GLY A 443 11.85 3.34 -7.70
C GLY A 443 11.78 1.82 -7.80
N ALA A 444 10.82 1.30 -8.55
CA ALA A 444 10.73 -0.14 -8.80
C ALA A 444 11.85 -0.69 -9.70
N LYS A 445 12.54 0.16 -10.44
CA LYS A 445 13.66 -0.21 -11.31
C LYS A 445 14.99 -0.34 -10.55
N ILE A 446 15.14 0.33 -9.41
CA ILE A 446 16.30 0.26 -8.50
C ILE A 446 16.34 -1.11 -7.81
#